data_61033ea7f0e4eb6aa9c5facd726f3b83
#
_entry.id   61033ea7f0e4eb6aa9c5facd726f3b83
#
_cell.length_a   1.000
_cell.length_b   1.000
_cell.length_c   1.000
_cell.angle_alpha   90.00
_cell.angle_beta   90.00
_cell.angle_gamma   90.00
#
_symmetry.space_group_name_H-M   'P 1'
#
loop_
_entity.id
_entity.type
_entity.pdbx_description
1 polymer ?
#
loop_
_entity_poly.entity_id
_entity_poly.type
_entity_poly.pdbx_seq_one_letter_code
_entity_poly.pdbx_strand_id
1 'polypeptide(L)'
;MNQNQNQNQTRRRWPKGLLLVGTACLLLVALLAPGAAAAKKRPPASLYWGAQIGEQMTGEAAPWDMAPVSRFEHIAGKGLSLIEFASPFAECSSTGCVMTRFPTTPLDNVRRYGAIPVFSWNSTSSPPSLDQPDFNLGTLLSGRYDAYIREFATKAKEWGHPFFLRFNWEMNGFWFPWSEGVNGNTPGQFVAAWRHVHDIFTQVGATNATWVWCPNIDLSGALIPLGRVYPGDDYVDWTALDGFNWGERAGSPGWQSFNQVFHRTYRRIVTKVAPTKPMMLAEVASTNKGGNKPAWIRDMFDKVRHKYRKVRAVIWYDVDDRGTNWPIERSKKASNAFRDGVKPGAFRPNLYGGIPGVPIQPPPR
;
A
#
# COMPACT_ATOMS: atom_id res chain seq x y z
N MET A 1 10.79 4.35 -73.46
CA MET A 1 12.11 4.87 -73.70
C MET A 1 13.03 4.23 -72.70
N ASN A 2 13.68 3.10 -73.05
CA ASN A 2 15.03 2.95 -73.64
C ASN A 2 16.08 3.51 -72.68
N GLN A 3 17.14 2.88 -72.30
CA GLN A 3 17.94 1.71 -72.70
C GLN A 3 18.93 1.43 -71.57
N ASN A 4 19.21 0.25 -71.16
CA ASN A 4 20.17 -0.71 -71.70
C ASN A 4 21.68 -0.41 -71.49
N GLN A 5 22.31 -1.47 -70.94
CA GLN A 5 23.65 -2.00 -71.22
C GLN A 5 24.75 -1.60 -70.21
N ASN A 6 25.79 -2.35 -69.88
CA ASN A 6 26.25 -3.63 -70.37
C ASN A 6 27.33 -4.21 -69.44
N GLN A 7 27.41 -5.48 -69.44
CA GLN A 7 28.46 -6.40 -69.06
C GLN A 7 29.93 -5.89 -69.04
N ASN A 8 30.71 -6.43 -68.09
CA ASN A 8 31.94 -7.12 -68.53
C ASN A 8 32.45 -8.13 -67.50
N GLN A 9 32.61 -9.37 -67.97
CA GLN A 9 33.32 -10.48 -67.36
C GLN A 9 34.82 -10.32 -67.59
N THR A 10 35.65 -10.64 -66.62
CA THR A 10 37.02 -11.11 -66.86
C THR A 10 37.33 -12.28 -65.98
N ARG A 11 37.43 -13.46 -66.62
CA ARG A 11 38.03 -14.67 -66.11
C ARG A 11 39.54 -14.48 -65.97
N ARG A 12 40.13 -14.88 -64.85
CA ARG A 12 41.56 -15.27 -64.82
C ARG A 12 41.77 -16.66 -64.24
N ARG A 13 42.63 -17.38 -64.92
CA ARG A 13 42.99 -18.81 -64.83
C ARG A 13 43.89 -19.07 -63.62
N TRP A 14 43.79 -20.26 -63.12
CA TRP A 14 44.67 -20.88 -62.15
C TRP A 14 45.96 -21.43 -62.79
N PRO A 15 47.07 -21.54 -62.07
CA PRO A 15 48.04 -22.60 -62.30
C PRO A 15 48.01 -23.66 -61.16
N LYS A 16 48.23 -24.87 -61.60
CA LYS A 16 48.33 -26.07 -60.80
C LYS A 16 49.69 -26.17 -60.11
N GLY A 17 49.72 -26.77 -58.92
CA GLY A 17 50.88 -27.50 -58.46
C GLY A 17 51.25 -27.24 -57.01
N LEU A 18 51.08 -28.13 -56.11
CA LEU A 18 51.96 -29.04 -55.41
C LEU A 18 51.25 -29.61 -54.16
N LEU A 19 51.22 -30.94 -54.12
CA LEU A 19 50.85 -31.68 -52.90
C LEU A 19 51.97 -31.53 -51.85
N LEU A 20 51.59 -31.14 -50.63
CA LEU A 20 52.40 -31.46 -49.44
C LEU A 20 51.45 -32.02 -48.36
N VAL A 21 51.74 -33.26 -48.03
CA VAL A 21 51.09 -34.04 -46.95
C VAL A 21 51.56 -33.45 -45.63
N GLY A 22 50.69 -32.76 -44.95
CA GLY A 22 50.91 -32.25 -43.60
C GLY A 22 49.88 -32.88 -42.65
N THR A 23 50.35 -33.72 -41.76
CA THR A 23 49.60 -34.39 -40.70
C THR A 23 49.09 -33.31 -39.72
N ALA A 24 47.82 -32.97 -39.81
CA ALA A 24 47.20 -32.01 -38.86
C ALA A 24 46.67 -32.78 -37.63
N CYS A 25 47.34 -32.61 -36.50
CA CYS A 25 46.79 -32.96 -35.19
C CYS A 25 45.59 -32.05 -34.88
N LEU A 26 44.38 -32.59 -34.94
CA LEU A 26 43.17 -31.94 -34.47
C LEU A 26 43.18 -31.92 -32.94
N LEU A 27 43.63 -30.80 -32.35
CA LEU A 27 43.36 -30.45 -30.98
C LEU A 27 41.89 -30.04 -30.86
N LEU A 28 41.03 -30.94 -30.35
CA LEU A 28 39.68 -30.61 -29.90
C LEU A 28 39.78 -29.72 -28.65
N VAL A 29 39.71 -28.41 -28.81
CA VAL A 29 39.47 -27.50 -27.70
C VAL A 29 37.97 -27.59 -27.38
N ALA A 30 37.60 -28.38 -26.36
CA ALA A 30 36.28 -28.36 -25.79
C ALA A 30 36.07 -26.99 -25.13
N LEU A 31 35.36 -26.10 -25.80
CA LEU A 31 34.79 -24.88 -25.19
C LEU A 31 33.79 -25.29 -24.12
N LEU A 32 34.26 -25.38 -22.88
CA LEU A 32 33.39 -25.41 -21.69
C LEU A 32 32.62 -24.09 -21.64
N ALA A 33 31.40 -24.08 -22.18
CA ALA A 33 30.49 -23.01 -21.94
C ALA A 33 30.33 -22.86 -20.42
N PRO A 34 30.52 -21.65 -19.85
CA PRO A 34 30.27 -21.46 -18.42
C PRO A 34 28.80 -21.81 -18.17
N GLY A 35 28.58 -22.87 -17.39
CA GLY A 35 27.26 -23.28 -16.97
C GLY A 35 26.53 -22.06 -16.39
N ALA A 36 25.40 -21.72 -16.95
CA ALA A 36 24.55 -20.66 -16.44
C ALA A 36 24.27 -20.96 -14.97
N ALA A 37 24.98 -20.27 -14.07
CA ALA A 37 24.73 -20.35 -12.63
C ALA A 37 23.26 -20.02 -12.40
N ALA A 38 22.48 -21.02 -11.99
CA ALA A 38 21.08 -20.84 -11.68
C ALA A 38 20.98 -19.66 -10.69
N ALA A 39 20.38 -18.56 -11.13
CA ALA A 39 20.25 -17.37 -10.31
C ALA A 39 19.56 -17.78 -9.01
N LYS A 40 20.30 -17.73 -7.89
CA LYS A 40 19.75 -18.05 -6.56
C LYS A 40 18.51 -17.22 -6.38
N LYS A 41 17.33 -17.85 -6.24
CA LYS A 41 16.08 -17.16 -5.96
C LYS A 41 16.32 -16.31 -4.70
N ARG A 42 16.21 -14.99 -4.87
CA ARG A 42 16.32 -14.06 -3.71
C ARG A 42 15.26 -14.46 -2.67
N PRO A 43 15.62 -14.51 -1.39
CA PRO A 43 14.66 -14.83 -0.35
C PRO A 43 13.47 -13.88 -0.39
N PRO A 44 12.27 -14.31 0.04
CA PRO A 44 11.12 -13.45 0.16
C PRO A 44 11.44 -12.24 1.05
N ALA A 45 10.91 -11.08 0.70
CA ALA A 45 11.06 -9.90 1.55
C ALA A 45 10.31 -10.12 2.87
N SER A 46 10.86 -9.63 3.98
CA SER A 46 10.13 -9.53 5.24
C SER A 46 9.05 -8.45 5.12
N LEU A 47 7.89 -8.69 5.74
CA LEU A 47 6.72 -7.82 5.68
C LEU A 47 6.20 -7.55 7.10
N TYR A 48 5.77 -6.31 7.34
CA TYR A 48 4.80 -6.04 8.40
C TYR A 48 3.44 -6.61 7.97
N TRP A 49 2.65 -7.01 8.94
CA TRP A 49 1.29 -7.46 8.69
C TRP A 49 0.39 -7.07 9.85
N GLY A 50 -0.88 -6.85 9.56
CA GLY A 50 -1.81 -6.40 10.57
C GLY A 50 -3.24 -6.43 10.11
N ALA A 51 -4.09 -5.76 10.88
CA ALA A 51 -5.50 -5.60 10.58
C ALA A 51 -6.03 -4.26 11.09
N GLN A 52 -7.07 -3.78 10.43
CA GLN A 52 -8.06 -2.89 10.99
C GLN A 52 -9.20 -3.78 11.47
N ILE A 53 -9.54 -3.72 12.75
CA ILE A 53 -10.50 -4.64 13.37
C ILE A 53 -11.69 -3.84 13.88
N GLY A 54 -12.88 -4.14 13.35
CA GLY A 54 -14.12 -3.48 13.73
C GLY A 54 -14.73 -4.04 15.03
N GLU A 55 -15.89 -3.48 15.37
CA GLU A 55 -16.59 -3.78 16.61
C GLU A 55 -17.28 -5.17 16.65
N GLN A 56 -17.39 -5.85 15.49
CA GLN A 56 -18.17 -7.09 15.35
C GLN A 56 -17.74 -8.23 16.28
N MET A 57 -16.55 -8.19 16.85
CA MET A 57 -16.05 -9.25 17.73
C MET A 57 -16.41 -9.04 19.20
N THR A 58 -16.43 -7.80 19.68
CA THR A 58 -16.52 -7.49 21.13
C THR A 58 -17.51 -6.38 21.45
N GLY A 59 -18.04 -5.68 20.46
CA GLY A 59 -18.89 -4.50 20.62
C GLY A 59 -18.13 -3.18 20.53
N GLU A 60 -16.79 -3.23 20.55
CA GLU A 60 -15.93 -2.06 20.38
C GLU A 60 -14.82 -2.36 19.38
N ALA A 61 -14.40 -1.35 18.63
CA ALA A 61 -13.33 -1.48 17.65
C ALA A 61 -11.94 -1.38 18.30
N ALA A 62 -10.96 -2.07 17.73
CA ALA A 62 -9.57 -1.85 18.07
C ALA A 62 -9.12 -0.47 17.52
N PRO A 63 -8.22 0.25 18.22
CA PRO A 63 -7.55 -0.12 19.46
C PRO A 63 -8.12 0.58 20.71
N TRP A 64 -9.35 1.05 20.67
CA TRP A 64 -10.03 1.57 21.88
C TRP A 64 -10.26 0.46 22.88
N ASP A 65 -10.66 -0.72 22.39
CA ASP A 65 -10.58 -1.99 23.10
C ASP A 65 -9.54 -2.92 22.43
N MET A 66 -8.72 -3.59 23.23
CA MET A 66 -7.71 -4.53 22.73
C MET A 66 -8.19 -5.99 22.73
N ALA A 67 -9.38 -6.27 23.25
CA ALA A 67 -9.96 -7.61 23.22
C ALA A 67 -10.19 -8.14 21.80
N PRO A 68 -10.66 -7.33 20.81
CA PRO A 68 -10.78 -7.79 19.43
C PRO A 68 -9.41 -8.15 18.82
N VAL A 69 -8.33 -7.45 19.20
CA VAL A 69 -6.97 -7.80 18.75
C VAL A 69 -6.58 -9.20 19.21
N SER A 70 -6.79 -9.49 20.50
CA SER A 70 -6.50 -10.80 21.07
C SER A 70 -7.32 -11.93 20.42
N ARG A 71 -8.59 -11.67 20.10
CA ARG A 71 -9.44 -12.63 19.37
C ARG A 71 -8.96 -12.84 17.94
N PHE A 72 -8.64 -11.77 17.23
CA PHE A 72 -8.13 -11.85 15.87
C PHE A 72 -6.81 -12.63 15.81
N GLU A 73 -5.88 -12.37 16.73
CA GLU A 73 -4.63 -13.12 16.81
C GLU A 73 -4.82 -14.60 17.10
N HIS A 74 -5.75 -14.94 17.99
CA HIS A 74 -6.08 -16.35 18.25
C HIS A 74 -6.54 -17.05 16.97
N ILE A 75 -7.32 -16.35 16.14
CA ILE A 75 -7.78 -16.84 14.83
C ILE A 75 -6.61 -16.93 13.84
N ALA A 76 -5.82 -15.89 13.72
CA ALA A 76 -4.69 -15.81 12.80
C ALA A 76 -3.49 -16.68 13.23
N GLY A 77 -3.40 -17.05 14.50
CA GLY A 77 -2.33 -17.88 15.06
C GLY A 77 -0.97 -17.20 15.11
N LYS A 78 -0.94 -15.84 15.08
CA LYS A 78 0.29 -15.05 15.07
C LYS A 78 0.02 -13.61 15.48
N GLY A 79 0.93 -13.00 16.25
CA GLY A 79 0.86 -11.60 16.66
C GLY A 79 0.92 -10.61 15.52
N LEU A 80 0.10 -9.56 15.56
CA LEU A 80 0.10 -8.48 14.59
C LEU A 80 1.31 -7.56 14.78
N SER A 81 1.90 -7.10 13.68
CA SER A 81 2.91 -6.03 13.71
C SER A 81 2.34 -4.65 13.45
N LEU A 82 1.14 -4.57 12.88
CA LEU A 82 0.42 -3.33 12.59
C LEU A 82 -1.01 -3.40 13.10
N ILE A 83 -1.51 -2.30 13.67
CA ILE A 83 -2.94 -2.13 13.98
C ILE A 83 -3.35 -0.77 13.43
N GLU A 84 -4.35 -0.77 12.54
CA GLU A 84 -4.87 0.44 11.90
C GLU A 84 -6.16 0.88 12.57
N PHE A 85 -6.31 2.21 12.68
CA PHE A 85 -7.52 2.87 13.12
C PHE A 85 -7.60 4.29 12.55
N ALA A 86 -8.79 4.89 12.55
CA ALA A 86 -9.02 6.19 11.95
C ALA A 86 -9.69 7.17 12.92
N SER A 87 -9.47 8.47 12.68
CA SER A 87 -10.17 9.57 13.35
C SER A 87 -10.33 10.76 12.41
N PRO A 88 -11.48 11.47 12.43
CA PRO A 88 -11.66 12.71 11.71
C PRO A 88 -11.01 13.90 12.45
N PHE A 89 -10.98 15.08 11.81
CA PHE A 89 -10.59 16.33 12.46
C PHE A 89 -11.58 16.74 13.55
N ALA A 90 -12.84 16.46 13.35
CA ALA A 90 -13.88 16.89 14.30
C ALA A 90 -15.02 15.87 14.41
N GLU A 91 -15.67 15.88 15.55
CA GLU A 91 -16.97 15.26 15.78
C GLU A 91 -18.02 16.35 15.91
N CYS A 92 -19.03 16.31 15.06
CA CYS A 92 -20.08 17.31 14.99
C CYS A 92 -21.42 16.76 15.46
N SER A 93 -22.18 17.59 16.14
CA SER A 93 -23.54 17.32 16.59
C SER A 93 -24.46 18.51 16.25
N SER A 94 -25.71 18.44 16.66
CA SER A 94 -26.64 19.58 16.53
C SER A 94 -26.23 20.82 17.34
N THR A 95 -25.31 20.68 18.30
CA THR A 95 -24.83 21.77 19.17
C THR A 95 -23.47 22.33 18.71
N GLY A 96 -22.87 21.78 17.67
CA GLY A 96 -21.58 22.22 17.11
C GLY A 96 -20.57 21.13 16.93
N CYS A 97 -19.37 21.51 16.54
CA CYS A 97 -18.26 20.60 16.26
C CYS A 97 -17.18 20.71 17.34
N VAL A 98 -16.67 19.57 17.78
CA VAL A 98 -15.52 19.46 18.69
C VAL A 98 -14.35 18.87 17.91
N MET A 99 -13.22 19.58 17.89
CA MET A 99 -12.01 19.09 17.24
C MET A 99 -11.44 17.88 18.02
N THR A 100 -11.10 16.82 17.31
CA THR A 100 -10.54 15.62 17.93
C THR A 100 -9.11 15.85 18.40
N ARG A 101 -8.75 15.27 19.53
CA ARG A 101 -7.38 15.37 20.06
C ARG A 101 -6.48 14.30 19.45
N PHE A 102 -5.17 14.54 19.56
CA PHE A 102 -4.19 13.49 19.24
C PHE A 102 -4.51 12.23 20.05
N PRO A 103 -4.66 11.07 19.41
CA PRO A 103 -5.25 9.87 20.05
C PRO A 103 -4.21 9.08 20.87
N THR A 104 -3.68 9.70 21.92
CA THR A 104 -2.59 9.13 22.75
C THR A 104 -2.97 7.74 23.31
N THR A 105 -4.19 7.59 23.84
CA THR A 105 -4.61 6.31 24.44
C THR A 105 -4.67 5.16 23.44
N PRO A 106 -5.36 5.28 22.27
CA PRO A 106 -5.33 4.24 21.25
C PRO A 106 -3.91 3.93 20.74
N LEU A 107 -3.10 4.96 20.51
CA LEU A 107 -1.71 4.77 20.06
C LEU A 107 -0.87 4.02 21.12
N ASP A 108 -1.03 4.35 22.39
CA ASP A 108 -0.36 3.66 23.48
C ASP A 108 -0.82 2.21 23.66
N ASN A 109 -2.12 1.94 23.45
CA ASN A 109 -2.64 0.58 23.49
C ASN A 109 -1.94 -0.29 22.44
N VAL A 110 -1.84 0.21 21.19
CA VAL A 110 -1.13 -0.51 20.12
C VAL A 110 0.34 -0.69 20.46
N ARG A 111 1.02 0.37 20.90
CA ARG A 111 2.44 0.35 21.24
C ARG A 111 2.75 -0.64 22.37
N ARG A 112 1.99 -0.58 23.46
CA ARG A 112 2.17 -1.47 24.62
C ARG A 112 1.90 -2.94 24.29
N TYR A 113 0.99 -3.18 23.36
CA TYR A 113 0.76 -4.51 22.80
C TYR A 113 1.97 -5.02 21.99
N GLY A 114 2.85 -4.14 21.51
CA GLY A 114 4.03 -4.45 20.72
C GLY A 114 3.85 -4.31 19.20
N ALA A 115 2.71 -3.77 18.75
CA ALA A 115 2.47 -3.45 17.35
C ALA A 115 2.76 -1.98 17.03
N ILE A 116 2.92 -1.68 15.75
CA ILE A 116 3.15 -0.33 15.23
C ILE A 116 1.79 0.28 14.90
N PRO A 117 1.44 1.44 15.44
CA PRO A 117 0.21 2.12 15.09
C PRO A 117 0.21 2.61 13.63
N VAL A 118 -0.89 2.37 12.92
CA VAL A 118 -1.19 3.01 11.64
C VAL A 118 -2.41 3.88 11.86
N PHE A 119 -2.19 5.17 11.94
CA PHE A 119 -3.22 6.14 12.23
C PHE A 119 -3.69 6.83 10.95
N SER A 120 -4.94 6.58 10.58
CA SER A 120 -5.61 7.20 9.45
C SER A 120 -6.34 8.46 9.93
N TRP A 121 -5.88 9.64 9.47
CA TRP A 121 -6.38 10.95 9.90
C TRP A 121 -6.97 11.71 8.72
N ASN A 122 -8.23 12.11 8.83
CA ASN A 122 -8.90 12.82 7.76
C ASN A 122 -9.35 14.23 8.16
N SER A 123 -9.27 15.15 7.21
CA SER A 123 -9.56 16.57 7.41
C SER A 123 -11.05 16.90 7.33
N THR A 124 -11.91 16.05 7.89
CA THR A 124 -13.36 16.20 7.83
C THR A 124 -13.99 16.05 9.21
N SER A 125 -15.32 16.13 9.28
CA SER A 125 -16.07 15.84 10.49
C SER A 125 -16.83 14.51 10.43
N SER A 126 -17.13 13.93 11.60
CA SER A 126 -18.14 12.89 11.80
C SER A 126 -19.45 13.54 12.30
N PRO A 127 -20.64 13.06 11.91
CA PRO A 127 -20.88 11.95 10.99
C PRO A 127 -20.43 12.28 9.56
N PRO A 128 -20.03 11.24 8.76
CA PRO A 128 -19.48 11.45 7.44
C PRO A 128 -20.55 11.99 6.46
N SER A 129 -20.16 13.00 5.68
CA SER A 129 -20.93 13.55 4.56
C SER A 129 -19.97 13.94 3.45
N LEU A 130 -20.43 13.92 2.19
CA LEU A 130 -19.65 14.46 1.07
C LEU A 130 -19.71 15.99 1.00
N ASP A 131 -20.73 16.59 1.58
CA ASP A 131 -20.89 18.04 1.64
C ASP A 131 -20.59 18.54 3.06
N GLN A 132 -19.39 19.07 3.23
CA GLN A 132 -18.84 19.60 4.47
C GLN A 132 -18.02 20.86 4.15
N PRO A 133 -18.66 21.99 3.77
CA PRO A 133 -17.95 23.16 3.26
C PRO A 133 -16.95 23.76 4.26
N ASP A 134 -17.21 23.66 5.55
CA ASP A 134 -16.27 24.06 6.59
C ASP A 134 -14.97 23.20 6.61
N PHE A 135 -15.04 21.97 6.15
CA PHE A 135 -13.92 21.02 6.14
C PHE A 135 -13.39 20.74 4.73
N ASN A 136 -13.68 21.59 3.75
CA ASN A 136 -13.10 21.42 2.41
C ASN A 136 -11.61 21.81 2.39
N LEU A 137 -10.91 21.39 1.34
CA LEU A 137 -9.46 21.64 1.22
C LEU A 137 -9.13 23.14 1.08
N GLY A 138 -10.02 23.94 0.51
CA GLY A 138 -9.87 25.39 0.44
C GLY A 138 -9.87 26.04 1.82
N THR A 139 -10.78 25.63 2.69
CA THR A 139 -10.84 26.06 4.10
C THR A 139 -9.62 25.64 4.88
N LEU A 140 -9.11 24.41 4.67
CA LEU A 140 -7.86 23.96 5.26
C LEU A 140 -6.69 24.86 4.82
N LEU A 141 -6.58 25.11 3.52
CA LEU A 141 -5.52 25.95 2.94
C LEU A 141 -5.60 27.43 3.33
N SER A 142 -6.76 27.91 3.77
CA SER A 142 -6.89 29.28 4.30
C SER A 142 -6.19 29.48 5.65
N GLY A 143 -5.72 28.40 6.29
CA GLY A 143 -5.10 28.44 7.60
C GLY A 143 -6.10 28.35 8.76
N ARG A 144 -7.39 28.17 8.50
CA ARG A 144 -8.44 28.09 9.55
C ARG A 144 -8.13 27.02 10.60
N TYR A 145 -7.45 25.94 10.21
CA TYR A 145 -7.13 24.81 11.08
C TYR A 145 -5.66 24.78 11.52
N ASP A 146 -4.84 25.78 11.19
CA ASP A 146 -3.42 25.76 11.50
C ASP A 146 -3.11 25.65 13.00
N ALA A 147 -3.85 26.35 13.84
CA ALA A 147 -3.68 26.27 15.28
C ALA A 147 -3.97 24.85 15.80
N TYR A 148 -5.05 24.24 15.32
CA TYR A 148 -5.42 22.86 15.64
C TYR A 148 -4.36 21.85 15.15
N ILE A 149 -3.92 21.97 13.91
CA ILE A 149 -2.91 21.07 13.33
C ILE A 149 -1.58 21.20 14.07
N ARG A 150 -1.18 22.42 14.47
CA ARG A 150 0.00 22.67 15.31
C ARG A 150 -0.11 22.01 16.68
N GLU A 151 -1.25 22.15 17.34
CA GLU A 151 -1.49 21.49 18.63
C GLU A 151 -1.41 19.98 18.48
N PHE A 152 -2.06 19.44 17.45
CA PHE A 152 -2.05 18.01 17.15
C PHE A 152 -0.61 17.48 16.89
N ALA A 153 0.17 18.20 16.06
CA ALA A 153 1.56 17.88 15.78
C ALA A 153 2.45 18.02 17.05
N THR A 154 2.17 19.02 17.90
CA THR A 154 2.88 19.19 19.18
C THR A 154 2.64 17.98 20.09
N LYS A 155 1.39 17.51 20.19
CA LYS A 155 1.05 16.31 20.96
C LYS A 155 1.67 15.05 20.37
N ALA A 156 1.75 14.92 19.06
CA ALA A 156 2.48 13.83 18.41
C ALA A 156 3.95 13.85 18.78
N LYS A 157 4.61 15.01 18.72
CA LYS A 157 6.01 15.20 19.14
C LYS A 157 6.22 14.87 20.60
N GLU A 158 5.35 15.37 21.51
CA GLU A 158 5.41 15.10 22.95
C GLU A 158 5.24 13.60 23.26
N TRP A 159 4.36 12.91 22.54
CA TRP A 159 4.21 11.46 22.63
C TRP A 159 5.49 10.73 22.22
N GLY A 160 6.25 11.24 21.25
CA GLY A 160 7.63 10.90 20.95
C GLY A 160 7.89 9.50 20.38
N HIS A 161 6.85 8.71 20.11
CA HIS A 161 7.00 7.34 19.61
C HIS A 161 6.67 7.24 18.11
N PRO A 162 7.36 6.37 17.34
CA PRO A 162 7.09 6.16 15.92
C PRO A 162 5.70 5.62 15.63
N PHE A 163 5.06 6.17 14.60
CA PHE A 163 3.79 5.67 14.06
C PHE A 163 3.69 6.00 12.57
N PHE A 164 2.84 5.28 11.85
CA PHE A 164 2.44 5.63 10.50
C PHE A 164 1.28 6.61 10.54
N LEU A 165 1.38 7.69 9.77
CA LEU A 165 0.31 8.67 9.58
C LEU A 165 -0.22 8.60 8.14
N ARG A 166 -1.44 8.13 7.98
CA ARG A 166 -2.14 8.00 6.72
C ARG A 166 -3.17 9.13 6.61
N PHE A 167 -2.76 10.24 6.00
CA PHE A 167 -3.59 11.42 5.90
C PHE A 167 -4.46 11.41 4.64
N ASN A 168 -5.76 11.69 4.75
CA ASN A 168 -6.71 11.83 3.63
C ASN A 168 -6.53 10.76 2.54
N TRP A 169 -6.78 9.51 2.88
CA TRP A 169 -6.60 8.36 1.99
C TRP A 169 -7.63 8.31 0.86
N GLU A 170 -7.40 7.49 -0.16
CA GLU A 170 -8.27 7.24 -1.32
C GLU A 170 -8.66 8.52 -2.09
N MET A 171 -7.81 9.52 -2.05
CA MET A 171 -8.01 10.85 -2.62
C MET A 171 -8.24 10.87 -4.14
N ASN A 172 -7.92 9.78 -4.80
CA ASN A 172 -8.15 9.62 -6.24
C ASN A 172 -9.58 9.20 -6.59
N GLY A 173 -10.41 8.90 -5.59
CA GLY A 173 -11.82 8.58 -5.73
C GLY A 173 -12.73 9.82 -5.70
N PHE A 174 -14.03 9.58 -5.50
CA PHE A 174 -15.06 10.63 -5.40
C PHE A 174 -16.04 10.36 -4.25
N TRP A 175 -15.67 9.47 -3.35
CA TRP A 175 -16.50 9.02 -2.22
C TRP A 175 -16.05 9.58 -0.87
N PHE A 176 -15.06 10.45 -0.88
CA PHE A 176 -14.61 11.18 0.31
C PHE A 176 -14.63 12.69 0.09
N PRO A 177 -14.96 13.50 1.11
CA PRO A 177 -15.08 14.95 1.00
C PRO A 177 -13.74 15.67 0.75
N TRP A 178 -12.60 15.03 0.95
CA TRP A 178 -11.27 15.58 0.64
C TRP A 178 -10.78 15.27 -0.80
N SER A 179 -11.61 14.61 -1.61
CA SER A 179 -11.25 14.35 -3.02
C SER A 179 -11.46 15.60 -3.87
N GLU A 180 -10.60 15.77 -4.88
CA GLU A 180 -10.78 16.84 -5.87
C GLU A 180 -12.07 16.62 -6.68
N GLY A 181 -12.86 17.69 -6.88
CA GLY A 181 -14.17 17.62 -7.53
C GLY A 181 -15.31 17.25 -6.58
N VAL A 182 -15.04 17.04 -5.31
CA VAL A 182 -16.02 16.79 -4.25
C VAL A 182 -15.94 17.93 -3.24
N ASN A 183 -17.02 18.24 -2.54
CA ASN A 183 -17.05 19.25 -1.45
C ASN A 183 -16.49 20.65 -1.85
N GLY A 184 -16.62 21.03 -3.12
CA GLY A 184 -16.06 22.27 -3.64
C GLY A 184 -14.54 22.27 -3.86
N ASN A 185 -13.85 21.14 -3.65
CA ASN A 185 -12.40 21.05 -3.86
C ASN A 185 -12.04 21.12 -5.34
N THR A 186 -11.01 21.88 -5.68
CA THR A 186 -10.54 22.08 -7.05
C THR A 186 -9.23 21.33 -7.32
N PRO A 187 -8.88 21.11 -8.60
CA PRO A 187 -7.64 20.44 -8.98
C PRO A 187 -6.40 21.11 -8.37
N GLY A 188 -5.52 20.30 -7.78
CA GLY A 188 -4.27 20.73 -7.12
C GLY A 188 -4.41 21.01 -5.64
N GLN A 189 -5.62 21.21 -5.12
CA GLN A 189 -5.84 21.49 -3.69
C GLN A 189 -5.46 20.30 -2.81
N PHE A 190 -5.64 19.06 -3.26
CA PHE A 190 -5.24 17.90 -2.45
C PHE A 190 -3.73 17.91 -2.16
N VAL A 191 -2.92 18.09 -3.18
CA VAL A 191 -1.45 18.14 -3.03
C VAL A 191 -1.03 19.32 -2.16
N ALA A 192 -1.64 20.49 -2.36
CA ALA A 192 -1.35 21.66 -1.56
C ALA A 192 -1.72 21.46 -0.07
N ALA A 193 -2.89 20.89 0.22
CA ALA A 193 -3.35 20.58 1.57
C ALA A 193 -2.47 19.54 2.26
N TRP A 194 -2.08 18.48 1.55
CA TRP A 194 -1.14 17.49 2.07
C TRP A 194 0.17 18.13 2.50
N ARG A 195 0.78 18.92 1.61
CA ARG A 195 2.05 19.61 1.89
C ARG A 195 1.91 20.59 3.04
N HIS A 196 0.83 21.34 3.08
CA HIS A 196 0.56 22.29 4.15
C HIS A 196 0.51 21.63 5.53
N VAL A 197 -0.19 20.51 5.68
CA VAL A 197 -0.26 19.76 6.94
C VAL A 197 1.11 19.15 7.28
N HIS A 198 1.81 18.56 6.31
CA HIS A 198 3.16 18.02 6.49
C HIS A 198 4.16 19.10 6.94
N ASP A 199 4.10 20.29 6.33
CA ASP A 199 4.99 21.40 6.66
C ASP A 199 4.76 21.92 8.08
N ILE A 200 3.50 21.93 8.58
CA ILE A 200 3.20 22.24 9.98
C ILE A 200 3.83 21.23 10.93
N PHE A 201 3.74 19.92 10.63
CA PHE A 201 4.42 18.87 11.43
C PHE A 201 5.94 19.06 11.44
N THR A 202 6.53 19.38 10.29
CA THR A 202 7.95 19.66 10.15
C THR A 202 8.36 20.90 10.97
N GLN A 203 7.62 21.99 10.89
CA GLN A 203 7.86 23.23 11.65
C GLN A 203 7.79 22.99 13.16
N VAL A 204 6.87 22.17 13.63
CA VAL A 204 6.74 21.79 15.04
C VAL A 204 7.87 20.84 15.46
N GLY A 205 8.48 20.13 14.53
CA GLY A 205 9.47 19.09 14.78
C GLY A 205 8.85 17.76 15.23
N ALA A 206 7.64 17.44 14.76
CA ALA A 206 6.96 16.17 14.99
C ALA A 206 7.48 15.09 14.01
N THR A 207 8.77 14.76 14.14
CA THR A 207 9.48 13.85 13.22
C THR A 207 9.16 12.38 13.43
N ASN A 208 8.37 12.02 14.45
CA ASN A 208 7.99 10.65 14.76
C ASN A 208 6.82 10.12 13.91
N ALA A 209 6.18 10.95 13.10
CA ALA A 209 5.20 10.54 12.11
C ALA A 209 5.89 10.03 10.81
N THR A 210 5.51 8.86 10.34
CA THR A 210 5.91 8.31 9.04
C THR A 210 4.76 8.48 8.07
N TRP A 211 4.93 9.27 7.03
CA TRP A 211 3.86 9.71 6.14
C TRP A 211 3.53 8.68 5.06
N VAL A 212 2.25 8.29 5.01
CA VAL A 212 1.74 7.25 4.11
C VAL A 212 0.74 7.84 3.12
N TRP A 213 1.13 7.94 1.85
CA TRP A 213 0.23 8.32 0.77
C TRP A 213 -0.52 7.11 0.23
N CYS A 214 -1.85 7.09 0.33
CA CYS A 214 -2.68 5.92 0.10
C CYS A 214 -3.84 6.19 -0.87
N PRO A 215 -3.68 6.01 -2.18
CA PRO A 215 -4.79 5.98 -3.12
C PRO A 215 -5.56 4.65 -3.08
N ASN A 216 -6.78 4.68 -3.63
CA ASN A 216 -7.52 3.47 -3.97
C ASN A 216 -7.07 2.90 -5.33
N ILE A 217 -7.30 1.59 -5.53
CA ILE A 217 -7.13 0.95 -6.83
C ILE A 217 -7.99 1.63 -7.90
N ASP A 218 -7.45 1.72 -9.11
CA ASP A 218 -8.17 2.24 -10.27
C ASP A 218 -8.32 1.14 -11.33
N LEU A 219 -9.44 0.43 -11.29
CA LEU A 219 -9.75 -0.66 -12.21
C LEU A 219 -10.28 -0.14 -13.56
N SER A 220 -11.08 0.91 -13.53
CA SER A 220 -11.75 1.46 -14.71
C SER A 220 -10.87 2.46 -15.48
N GLY A 221 -9.96 3.15 -14.80
CA GLY A 221 -9.24 4.32 -15.31
C GLY A 221 -10.04 5.61 -15.22
N ALA A 222 -11.17 5.60 -14.50
CA ALA A 222 -12.07 6.74 -14.34
C ALA A 222 -11.73 7.63 -13.13
N LEU A 223 -10.84 7.14 -12.23
CA LEU A 223 -10.43 7.89 -11.06
C LEU A 223 -9.40 8.97 -11.40
N ILE A 224 -9.19 9.89 -10.47
CA ILE A 224 -8.20 10.95 -10.64
C ILE A 224 -6.80 10.34 -10.88
N PRO A 225 -6.06 10.79 -11.92
CA PRO A 225 -4.74 10.25 -12.22
C PRO A 225 -3.78 10.37 -11.03
N LEU A 226 -3.17 9.26 -10.61
CA LEU A 226 -2.34 9.17 -9.41
C LEU A 226 -1.22 10.22 -9.34
N GLY A 227 -0.56 10.52 -10.47
CA GLY A 227 0.50 11.53 -10.51
C GLY A 227 0.00 12.96 -10.25
N ARG A 228 -1.30 13.22 -10.39
CA ARG A 228 -1.90 14.53 -10.11
C ARG A 228 -2.13 14.76 -8.63
N VAL A 229 -2.30 13.69 -7.87
CA VAL A 229 -2.56 13.72 -6.42
C VAL A 229 -1.39 13.18 -5.60
N TYR A 230 -0.21 13.02 -6.21
CA TYR A 230 1.01 12.62 -5.50
C TYR A 230 1.75 13.85 -4.96
N PRO A 231 1.95 13.96 -3.65
CA PRO A 231 2.57 15.17 -3.06
C PRO A 231 4.04 15.36 -3.40
N GLY A 232 4.72 14.32 -3.85
CA GLY A 232 6.16 14.30 -4.12
C GLY A 232 6.95 13.50 -3.10
N ASP A 233 8.17 13.09 -3.50
CA ASP A 233 9.00 12.17 -2.71
C ASP A 233 9.45 12.76 -1.36
N ASP A 234 9.58 14.09 -1.26
CA ASP A 234 9.99 14.79 -0.03
C ASP A 234 8.89 14.83 1.03
N TYR A 235 7.65 14.57 0.63
CA TYR A 235 6.45 14.60 1.49
C TYR A 235 5.87 13.22 1.80
N VAL A 236 6.46 12.17 1.26
CA VAL A 236 5.93 10.81 1.36
C VAL A 236 7.05 9.84 1.74
N ASP A 237 6.90 9.13 2.85
CA ASP A 237 7.83 8.07 3.27
C ASP A 237 7.45 6.71 2.68
N TRP A 238 6.17 6.40 2.72
CA TRP A 238 5.59 5.18 2.17
C TRP A 238 4.45 5.49 1.22
N THR A 239 4.36 4.74 0.15
CA THR A 239 3.10 4.63 -0.59
C THR A 239 2.24 3.54 0.02
N ALA A 240 0.92 3.66 -0.17
CA ALA A 240 0.01 2.57 0.14
C ALA A 240 -1.00 2.36 -0.99
N LEU A 241 -1.87 1.38 -0.85
CA LEU A 241 -2.90 1.07 -1.82
C LEU A 241 -4.04 0.33 -1.13
N ASP A 242 -5.25 0.86 -1.26
CA ASP A 242 -6.48 0.21 -0.81
C ASP A 242 -7.16 -0.49 -1.97
N GLY A 243 -7.74 -1.65 -1.69
CA GLY A 243 -8.45 -2.40 -2.70
C GLY A 243 -9.19 -3.62 -2.17
N PHE A 244 -10.36 -3.84 -2.75
CA PHE A 244 -11.30 -4.87 -2.30
C PHE A 244 -11.76 -5.74 -3.44
N ASN A 245 -11.86 -7.04 -3.21
CA ASN A 245 -12.63 -7.92 -4.09
C ASN A 245 -14.07 -7.93 -3.60
N TRP A 246 -14.91 -7.09 -4.22
CA TRP A 246 -16.32 -6.93 -3.89
C TRP A 246 -17.18 -8.12 -4.30
N GLY A 247 -16.67 -9.01 -5.18
CA GLY A 247 -17.39 -10.14 -5.72
C GLY A 247 -18.66 -9.72 -6.46
N GLU A 248 -19.67 -10.58 -6.44
CA GLU A 248 -20.97 -10.33 -7.05
C GLU A 248 -21.81 -9.36 -6.19
N ARG A 249 -21.46 -8.08 -6.23
CA ARG A 249 -22.21 -6.97 -5.63
C ARG A 249 -22.70 -6.06 -6.74
N ALA A 250 -23.90 -5.49 -6.60
CA ALA A 250 -24.40 -4.50 -7.54
C ALA A 250 -23.40 -3.33 -7.71
N GLY A 251 -23.08 -2.99 -8.94
CA GLY A 251 -22.08 -1.95 -9.27
C GLY A 251 -20.62 -2.39 -9.17
N SER A 252 -20.34 -3.64 -8.77
CA SER A 252 -18.97 -4.17 -8.79
C SER A 252 -18.65 -4.82 -10.15
N PRO A 253 -17.35 -4.95 -10.50
CA PRO A 253 -16.93 -5.66 -11.71
C PRO A 253 -17.06 -7.19 -11.62
N GLY A 254 -17.74 -7.73 -10.60
CA GLY A 254 -17.82 -9.14 -10.31
C GLY A 254 -16.62 -9.66 -9.49
N TRP A 255 -16.52 -10.99 -9.39
CA TRP A 255 -15.40 -11.63 -8.69
C TRP A 255 -14.07 -11.38 -9.39
N GLN A 256 -13.09 -10.91 -8.62
CA GLN A 256 -11.74 -10.61 -9.11
C GLN A 256 -10.69 -11.33 -8.27
N SER A 257 -9.70 -11.92 -8.93
CA SER A 257 -8.49 -12.40 -8.25
C SER A 257 -7.70 -11.25 -7.63
N PHE A 258 -6.83 -11.53 -6.67
CA PHE A 258 -5.95 -10.52 -6.08
C PHE A 258 -5.16 -9.75 -7.16
N ASN A 259 -4.67 -10.46 -8.18
CA ASN A 259 -3.92 -9.82 -9.26
C ASN A 259 -4.78 -8.88 -10.12
N GLN A 260 -6.05 -9.23 -10.38
CA GLN A 260 -6.97 -8.34 -11.12
C GLN A 260 -7.28 -7.06 -10.32
N VAL A 261 -7.44 -7.18 -9.00
CA VAL A 261 -7.69 -6.03 -8.12
C VAL A 261 -6.47 -5.09 -8.08
N PHE A 262 -5.27 -5.60 -7.83
CA PHE A 262 -4.14 -4.75 -7.45
C PHE A 262 -3.11 -4.46 -8.55
N HIS A 263 -2.93 -5.36 -9.53
CA HIS A 263 -1.75 -5.33 -10.39
C HIS A 263 -1.60 -4.04 -11.20
N ARG A 264 -2.66 -3.53 -11.79
CA ARG A 264 -2.63 -2.33 -12.65
C ARG A 264 -2.14 -1.12 -11.87
N THR A 265 -2.80 -0.82 -10.75
CA THR A 265 -2.50 0.36 -9.94
C THR A 265 -1.15 0.21 -9.23
N TYR A 266 -0.85 -0.96 -8.65
CA TYR A 266 0.46 -1.29 -8.12
C TYR A 266 1.58 -0.98 -9.12
N ARG A 267 1.50 -1.53 -10.33
CA ARG A 267 2.49 -1.30 -11.37
C ARG A 267 2.68 0.18 -11.66
N ARG A 268 1.59 0.93 -11.77
CA ARG A 268 1.65 2.37 -12.04
C ARG A 268 2.40 3.13 -10.94
N ILE A 269 2.12 2.83 -9.68
CA ILE A 269 2.80 3.47 -8.55
C ILE A 269 4.30 3.14 -8.56
N VAL A 270 4.66 1.86 -8.58
CA VAL A 270 6.06 1.43 -8.40
C VAL A 270 6.95 1.64 -9.62
N THR A 271 6.40 2.03 -10.77
CA THR A 271 7.20 2.27 -11.98
C THR A 271 7.14 3.71 -12.48
N LYS A 272 6.13 4.50 -12.07
CA LYS A 272 5.88 5.83 -12.67
C LYS A 272 5.69 6.94 -11.64
N VAL A 273 5.02 6.65 -10.50
CA VAL A 273 4.64 7.69 -9.54
C VAL A 273 5.68 7.80 -8.43
N ALA A 274 5.99 6.69 -7.76
CA ALA A 274 6.88 6.64 -6.60
C ALA A 274 7.75 5.38 -6.61
N PRO A 275 8.68 5.24 -7.58
CA PRO A 275 9.46 4.01 -7.77
C PRO A 275 10.44 3.72 -6.62
N THR A 276 10.82 4.72 -5.86
CA THR A 276 11.77 4.62 -4.74
C THR A 276 11.13 4.14 -3.45
N LYS A 277 9.84 4.45 -3.24
CA LYS A 277 9.16 4.24 -1.96
C LYS A 277 8.76 2.78 -1.71
N PRO A 278 8.81 2.31 -0.45
CA PRO A 278 8.15 1.07 -0.06
C PRO A 278 6.63 1.24 -0.13
N MET A 279 5.91 0.11 -0.23
CA MET A 279 4.46 0.12 -0.33
C MET A 279 3.81 -0.69 0.79
N MET A 280 2.68 -0.17 1.30
CA MET A 280 1.74 -0.85 2.15
C MET A 280 0.49 -1.22 1.34
N LEU A 281 -0.10 -2.38 1.55
CA LEU A 281 -1.52 -2.58 1.27
C LEU A 281 -2.24 -2.20 2.55
N ALA A 282 -2.79 -0.98 2.61
CA ALA A 282 -3.32 -0.44 3.86
C ALA A 282 -4.73 -0.95 4.15
N GLU A 283 -5.53 -1.18 3.11
CA GLU A 283 -6.80 -1.89 3.25
C GLU A 283 -6.92 -2.95 2.15
N VAL A 284 -7.01 -4.21 2.59
CA VAL A 284 -7.21 -5.33 1.66
C VAL A 284 -8.21 -6.32 2.23
N ALA A 285 -9.26 -6.64 1.46
CA ALA A 285 -10.18 -7.70 1.81
C ALA A 285 -10.82 -8.33 0.57
N SER A 286 -11.46 -9.48 0.80
CA SER A 286 -12.26 -10.20 -0.20
C SER A 286 -13.54 -10.73 0.43
N THR A 287 -14.65 -10.58 -0.29
CA THR A 287 -15.91 -11.29 0.03
C THR A 287 -15.81 -12.76 -0.39
N ASN A 288 -16.83 -13.53 -0.08
CA ASN A 288 -17.03 -14.88 -0.63
C ASN A 288 -18.14 -14.94 -1.71
N LYS A 289 -18.77 -13.80 -2.03
CA LYS A 289 -19.85 -13.74 -3.03
C LYS A 289 -19.26 -13.88 -4.44
N GLY A 290 -19.63 -14.93 -5.14
CA GLY A 290 -19.19 -15.21 -6.51
C GLY A 290 -17.87 -15.95 -6.64
N GLY A 291 -17.25 -16.36 -5.51
CA GLY A 291 -15.98 -17.09 -5.60
C GLY A 291 -15.43 -17.66 -4.29
N ASN A 292 -14.14 -18.02 -4.30
CA ASN A 292 -13.48 -18.75 -3.22
C ASN A 292 -12.58 -17.82 -2.41
N LYS A 293 -13.10 -17.17 -1.35
CA LYS A 293 -12.34 -16.29 -0.45
C LYS A 293 -11.12 -16.97 0.17
N PRO A 294 -11.17 -18.22 0.69
CA PRO A 294 -9.98 -18.90 1.18
C PRO A 294 -8.86 -19.05 0.15
N ALA A 295 -9.19 -19.35 -1.10
CA ALA A 295 -8.20 -19.43 -2.18
C ALA A 295 -7.62 -18.04 -2.52
N TRP A 296 -8.45 -17.00 -2.51
CA TRP A 296 -8.04 -15.62 -2.73
C TRP A 296 -7.06 -15.15 -1.65
N ILE A 297 -7.33 -15.47 -0.38
CA ILE A 297 -6.44 -15.14 0.75
C ILE A 297 -5.06 -15.81 0.58
N ARG A 298 -5.01 -17.10 0.23
CA ARG A 298 -3.75 -17.81 -0.04
C ARG A 298 -2.98 -17.19 -1.21
N ASP A 299 -3.68 -16.87 -2.29
CA ASP A 299 -3.11 -16.22 -3.48
C ASP A 299 -2.53 -14.83 -3.16
N MET A 300 -3.24 -14.04 -2.35
CA MET A 300 -2.75 -12.75 -1.85
C MET A 300 -1.41 -12.91 -1.11
N PHE A 301 -1.36 -13.76 -0.08
CA PHE A 301 -0.16 -13.96 0.72
C PHE A 301 1.02 -14.52 -0.09
N ASP A 302 0.76 -15.39 -1.05
CA ASP A 302 1.81 -15.87 -1.97
C ASP A 302 2.34 -14.73 -2.84
N LYS A 303 1.45 -13.96 -3.46
CA LYS A 303 1.83 -12.88 -4.37
C LYS A 303 2.57 -11.73 -3.68
N VAL A 304 2.16 -11.30 -2.50
CA VAL A 304 2.88 -10.23 -1.77
C VAL A 304 4.28 -10.67 -1.35
N ARG A 305 4.51 -11.96 -1.12
CA ARG A 305 5.83 -12.51 -0.81
C ARG A 305 6.74 -12.62 -2.04
N HIS A 306 6.18 -13.00 -3.19
CA HIS A 306 6.98 -13.43 -4.31
C HIS A 306 6.91 -12.52 -5.54
N LYS A 307 5.79 -11.84 -5.75
CA LYS A 307 5.53 -11.05 -6.97
C LYS A 307 5.52 -9.53 -6.71
N TYR A 308 4.87 -9.08 -5.65
CA TYR A 308 4.68 -7.66 -5.35
C TYR A 308 5.84 -7.13 -4.49
N ARG A 309 7.05 -7.08 -5.05
CA ARG A 309 8.32 -6.86 -4.34
C ARG A 309 8.44 -5.53 -3.59
N LYS A 310 7.67 -4.52 -3.97
CA LYS A 310 7.62 -3.22 -3.28
C LYS A 310 6.67 -3.25 -2.08
N VAL A 311 5.74 -4.21 -2.02
CA VAL A 311 4.89 -4.41 -0.86
C VAL A 311 5.75 -4.90 0.31
N ARG A 312 5.70 -4.15 1.41
CA ARG A 312 6.47 -4.40 2.62
C ARG A 312 5.58 -4.40 3.88
N ALA A 313 4.29 -4.10 3.70
CA ALA A 313 3.27 -4.14 4.74
C ALA A 313 1.92 -4.54 4.13
N VAL A 314 1.12 -5.29 4.90
CA VAL A 314 -0.25 -5.71 4.51
C VAL A 314 -1.16 -5.59 5.72
N ILE A 315 -2.27 -4.87 5.58
CA ILE A 315 -3.30 -4.72 6.61
C ILE A 315 -4.60 -5.30 6.06
N TRP A 316 -5.12 -6.32 6.73
CA TRP A 316 -6.42 -6.89 6.39
C TRP A 316 -7.52 -6.00 6.96
N TYR A 317 -8.50 -5.66 6.13
CA TYR A 317 -9.69 -4.93 6.57
C TYR A 317 -10.70 -5.92 7.18
N ASP A 318 -10.65 -6.07 8.48
CA ASP A 318 -11.47 -7.01 9.26
C ASP A 318 -12.64 -6.30 9.94
N VAL A 319 -13.41 -5.58 9.12
CA VAL A 319 -14.56 -4.79 9.57
C VAL A 319 -15.83 -5.29 8.91
N ASP A 320 -16.90 -5.44 9.69
CA ASP A 320 -18.23 -5.80 9.18
C ASP A 320 -18.93 -4.53 8.68
N ASP A 321 -18.62 -4.15 7.45
CA ASP A 321 -19.09 -2.92 6.81
C ASP A 321 -19.95 -3.22 5.59
N ARG A 322 -21.01 -2.42 5.39
CA ARG A 322 -21.84 -2.41 4.16
C ARG A 322 -22.41 -3.78 3.78
N GLY A 323 -22.65 -4.66 4.77
CA GLY A 323 -23.16 -6.02 4.53
C GLY A 323 -22.21 -6.90 3.70
N THR A 324 -20.93 -6.57 3.71
CA THR A 324 -19.88 -7.35 3.06
C THR A 324 -19.32 -8.40 4.03
N ASN A 325 -18.77 -9.46 3.49
CA ASN A 325 -18.14 -10.52 4.29
C ASN A 325 -16.62 -10.35 4.30
N TRP A 326 -16.13 -9.19 4.79
CA TRP A 326 -14.71 -8.92 4.93
C TRP A 326 -14.05 -9.71 6.07
N PRO A 327 -14.66 -9.81 7.27
CA PRO A 327 -14.04 -10.47 8.42
C PRO A 327 -13.66 -11.92 8.13
N ILE A 328 -12.46 -12.30 8.62
CA ILE A 328 -11.94 -13.67 8.40
C ILE A 328 -12.65 -14.70 9.26
N GLU A 329 -13.17 -14.31 10.43
CA GLU A 329 -13.86 -15.18 11.39
C GLU A 329 -15.23 -15.67 10.90
N ARG A 330 -15.81 -15.01 9.89
CA ARG A 330 -17.09 -15.42 9.28
C ARG A 330 -17.03 -16.81 8.63
N SER A 331 -15.85 -17.39 8.45
CA SER A 331 -15.66 -18.71 7.87
C SER A 331 -14.40 -19.39 8.39
N LYS A 332 -14.56 -20.58 9.01
CA LYS A 332 -13.42 -21.40 9.44
C LYS A 332 -12.42 -21.67 8.30
N LYS A 333 -12.90 -21.83 7.05
CA LYS A 333 -12.02 -22.00 5.88
C LYS A 333 -11.23 -20.73 5.57
N ALA A 334 -11.83 -19.54 5.72
CA ALA A 334 -11.14 -18.27 5.53
C ALA A 334 -10.13 -18.02 6.65
N SER A 335 -10.50 -18.25 7.92
CA SER A 335 -9.60 -18.17 9.08
C SER A 335 -8.37 -19.09 8.93
N ASN A 336 -8.59 -20.34 8.51
CA ASN A 336 -7.49 -21.28 8.29
C ASN A 336 -6.57 -20.81 7.14
N ALA A 337 -7.14 -20.34 6.02
CA ALA A 337 -6.36 -19.82 4.90
C ALA A 337 -5.54 -18.59 5.30
N PHE A 338 -6.07 -17.72 6.16
CA PHE A 338 -5.38 -16.57 6.68
C PHE A 338 -4.23 -16.97 7.62
N ARG A 339 -4.51 -17.86 8.58
CA ARG A 339 -3.51 -18.43 9.49
C ARG A 339 -2.33 -19.06 8.75
N ASP A 340 -2.63 -19.89 7.75
CA ASP A 340 -1.59 -20.51 6.92
C ASP A 340 -0.79 -19.47 6.13
N GLY A 341 -1.46 -18.41 5.66
CA GLY A 341 -0.86 -17.33 4.90
C GLY A 341 0.14 -16.49 5.70
N VAL A 342 -0.17 -16.16 6.96
CA VAL A 342 0.72 -15.35 7.83
C VAL A 342 1.77 -16.18 8.57
N LYS A 343 1.63 -17.51 8.62
CA LYS A 343 2.55 -18.42 9.32
C LYS A 343 4.03 -18.25 8.91
N PRO A 344 4.39 -18.07 7.61
CA PRO A 344 5.78 -17.92 7.21
C PRO A 344 6.52 -16.81 7.96
N GLY A 345 7.80 -17.03 8.28
CA GLY A 345 8.65 -16.08 8.99
C GLY A 345 8.85 -14.72 8.28
N ALA A 346 8.47 -14.64 7.00
CA ALA A 346 8.45 -13.38 6.26
C ALA A 346 7.46 -12.36 6.86
N PHE A 347 6.34 -12.80 7.42
CA PHE A 347 5.38 -11.94 8.13
C PHE A 347 5.83 -11.80 9.58
N ARG A 348 6.29 -10.61 9.94
CA ARG A 348 6.87 -10.35 11.27
C ARG A 348 5.77 -10.14 12.30
N PRO A 349 5.85 -10.82 13.45
CA PRO A 349 4.97 -10.52 14.59
C PRO A 349 5.49 -9.31 15.36
N ASN A 350 4.70 -8.76 16.24
CA ASN A 350 4.98 -7.72 17.24
C ASN A 350 6.41 -7.13 17.19
N LEU A 351 6.62 -6.02 16.48
CA LEU A 351 7.97 -5.49 16.22
C LEU A 351 8.16 -4.06 16.69
N TYR A 352 7.29 -3.54 17.56
CA TYR A 352 7.42 -2.14 17.97
C TYR A 352 8.79 -1.83 18.55
N GLY A 353 9.27 -2.66 19.48
CA GLY A 353 10.60 -2.50 20.09
C GLY A 353 11.79 -2.68 19.13
N GLY A 354 11.54 -3.19 17.93
CA GLY A 354 12.55 -3.41 16.88
C GLY A 354 12.53 -2.39 15.75
N ILE A 355 11.79 -1.27 15.91
CA ILE A 355 11.76 -0.20 14.90
C ILE A 355 13.12 0.53 14.92
N PRO A 356 13.88 0.55 13.80
CA PRO A 356 15.24 1.07 13.79
C PRO A 356 15.31 2.61 13.75
N GLY A 357 14.18 3.32 13.81
CA GLY A 357 14.12 4.79 13.76
C GLY A 357 12.93 5.32 12.97
N VAL A 358 12.92 6.62 12.72
CA VAL A 358 11.92 7.34 11.92
C VAL A 358 12.58 8.06 10.76
N PRO A 359 11.94 8.11 9.60
CA PRO A 359 10.69 7.39 9.27
C PRO A 359 10.85 5.86 9.37
N ILE A 360 9.76 5.19 9.74
CA ILE A 360 9.74 3.73 9.92
C ILE A 360 10.17 3.04 8.62
N GLN A 361 11.23 2.25 8.70
CA GLN A 361 11.76 1.54 7.56
C GLN A 361 11.05 0.19 7.34
N PRO A 362 11.03 -0.34 6.12
CA PRO A 362 10.59 -1.72 5.90
C PRO A 362 11.35 -2.71 6.79
N PRO A 363 10.71 -3.80 7.25
CA PRO A 363 11.40 -4.77 8.08
C PRO A 363 12.60 -5.35 7.32
N PRO A 364 13.72 -5.62 8.00
CA PRO A 364 14.92 -6.19 7.36
C PRO A 364 14.59 -7.51 6.67
N ARG A 365 15.35 -7.83 5.62
CA ARG A 365 15.18 -9.07 4.84
C ARG A 365 15.64 -10.29 5.63
#